data_08a9baac95cde522ec2f12c7ef592a3a
#
_entry.id   08a9baac95cde522ec2f12c7ef592a3a
#
_cell.length_a   1.000
_cell.length_b   1.000
_cell.length_c   1.000
_cell.angle_alpha   90.00
_cell.angle_beta   90.00
_cell.angle_gamma   90.00
#
_symmetry.space_group_name_H-M   'P 1'
#
loop_
_entity.id
_entity.type
_entity.pdbx_description
1 polymer ?
#
loop_
_entity_poly.entity_id
_entity_poly.type
_entity_poly.pdbx_seq_one_letter_code
_entity_poly.pdbx_strand_id
1 'polypeptide(L)'
;VKVNIYLETDKQCQARVRRRYGYVIEAVYAGRTETREGFGNSSSTYHQCNLQALIEALSRFRSTCEICIYTRDTFVTSRVLRISDLAADAFKDTKGKDIKNADEWKKVYEVINRLKLKVSSLAGVHSYSQ
;
A
#
# COMPACT_ATOMS: atom_id res chain seq x y z
N VAL A 1 -13.07 -12.15 -6.23
CA VAL A 1 -12.97 -10.82 -6.83
C VAL A 1 -11.51 -10.36 -6.79
N LYS A 2 -11.03 -9.85 -7.90
CA LYS A 2 -9.68 -9.31 -8.02
C LYS A 2 -9.73 -7.79 -8.04
N VAL A 3 -8.87 -7.16 -7.24
CA VAL A 3 -8.85 -5.71 -7.09
C VAL A 3 -7.42 -5.21 -7.29
N ASN A 4 -7.28 -4.17 -8.10
CA ASN A 4 -6.00 -3.51 -8.30
C ASN A 4 -5.99 -2.21 -7.50
N ILE A 5 -4.87 -1.94 -6.84
CA ILE A 5 -4.65 -0.69 -6.11
C ILE A 5 -3.46 0.00 -6.74
N TYR A 6 -3.68 1.20 -7.26
CA TYR A 6 -2.63 2.01 -7.87
C TYR A 6 -2.30 3.16 -6.92
N LEU A 7 -1.02 3.28 -6.56
CA LEU A 7 -0.55 4.33 -5.66
C LEU A 7 0.35 5.28 -6.43
N GLU A 8 0.16 6.58 -6.22
CA GLU A 8 1.04 7.60 -6.76
C GLU A 8 1.33 8.66 -5.71
N THR A 9 2.58 9.11 -5.69
CA THR A 9 3.02 10.24 -4.89
C THR A 9 3.91 11.12 -5.75
N ASP A 10 3.88 12.42 -5.50
CA ASP A 10 4.83 13.33 -6.12
C ASP A 10 6.16 13.32 -5.34
N LYS A 11 7.19 13.97 -5.91
CA LYS A 11 8.49 14.19 -5.26
C LYS A 11 9.11 12.90 -4.72
N GLN A 12 9.81 12.17 -5.57
CA GLN A 12 10.41 10.87 -5.22
C GLN A 12 11.64 10.96 -4.32
N CYS A 13 12.07 12.15 -3.93
CA CYS A 13 13.21 12.30 -3.02
C CYS A 13 12.91 11.71 -1.64
N GLN A 14 13.96 11.29 -0.92
CA GLN A 14 13.79 10.63 0.37
C GLN A 14 13.55 11.60 1.53
N ALA A 15 13.72 12.89 1.32
CA ALA A 15 13.55 13.88 2.37
C ALA A 15 12.12 13.95 2.87
N ARG A 16 11.93 14.39 4.12
CA ARG A 16 10.61 14.67 4.66
C ARG A 16 10.17 16.02 4.13
N VAL A 17 9.27 15.99 3.15
CA VAL A 17 8.73 17.19 2.52
C VAL A 17 7.22 17.05 2.37
N ARG A 18 6.54 18.14 2.08
CA ARG A 18 5.12 18.08 1.78
C ARG A 18 4.92 17.40 0.44
N ARG A 19 4.06 16.39 0.41
CA ARG A 19 3.78 15.57 -0.77
C ARG A 19 2.29 15.50 -1.00
N ARG A 20 1.93 15.40 -2.28
CA ARG A 20 0.59 15.00 -2.66
C ARG A 20 0.61 13.52 -3.01
N TYR A 21 -0.44 12.83 -2.65
CA TYR A 21 -0.58 11.42 -2.99
C TYR A 21 -1.99 11.13 -3.47
N GLY A 22 -2.12 10.04 -4.20
CA GLY A 22 -3.41 9.55 -4.63
C GLY A 22 -3.42 8.05 -4.72
N TYR A 23 -4.61 7.48 -4.70
CA TYR A 23 -4.79 6.07 -4.98
C TYR A 23 -6.02 5.88 -5.85
N VAL A 24 -5.98 4.81 -6.64
CA VAL A 24 -7.13 4.33 -7.40
C VAL A 24 -7.32 2.86 -7.06
N ILE A 25 -8.54 2.51 -6.69
CA ILE A 25 -8.94 1.12 -6.48
C ILE A 25 -9.81 0.72 -7.66
N GLU A 26 -9.42 -0.36 -8.35
CA GLU A 26 -10.12 -0.85 -9.52
C GLU A 26 -10.56 -2.29 -9.25
N ALA A 27 -11.86 -2.51 -9.20
CA ALA A 27 -12.44 -3.84 -9.01
C ALA A 27 -13.05 -4.30 -10.32
N VAL A 28 -12.68 -5.50 -10.78
CA VAL A 28 -13.20 -6.10 -12.01
C VAL A 28 -13.97 -7.36 -11.63
N TYR A 29 -15.27 -7.36 -11.92
CA TYR A 29 -16.11 -8.52 -11.68
C TYR A 29 -17.33 -8.49 -12.59
N ALA A 30 -17.81 -9.68 -12.95
CA ALA A 30 -19.01 -9.84 -13.80
C ALA A 30 -18.96 -8.98 -15.07
N GLY A 31 -17.78 -8.83 -15.68
CA GLY A 31 -17.60 -8.05 -16.90
C GLY A 31 -17.66 -6.55 -16.71
N ARG A 32 -17.65 -6.08 -15.46
CA ARG A 32 -17.73 -4.66 -15.13
C ARG A 32 -16.48 -4.22 -14.36
N THR A 33 -16.10 -2.96 -14.55
CA THR A 33 -15.03 -2.33 -13.81
C THR A 33 -15.58 -1.19 -12.97
N GLU A 34 -15.32 -1.22 -11.68
CA GLU A 34 -15.67 -0.15 -10.77
C GLU A 34 -14.40 0.44 -10.17
N THR A 35 -14.38 1.77 -10.02
CA THR A 35 -13.22 2.46 -9.47
C THR A 35 -13.61 3.34 -8.29
N ARG A 36 -12.65 3.51 -7.37
CA ARG A 36 -12.73 4.48 -6.28
C ARG A 36 -11.38 5.19 -6.22
N GLU A 37 -11.42 6.48 -5.99
CA GLU A 37 -10.21 7.30 -5.93
C GLU A 37 -10.16 8.07 -4.62
N GLY A 38 -8.95 8.40 -4.20
CA GLY A 38 -8.73 9.28 -3.07
C GLY A 38 -7.43 10.04 -3.26
N PHE A 39 -7.38 11.23 -2.68
CA PHE A 39 -6.22 12.12 -2.78
C PHE A 39 -5.98 12.77 -1.42
N GLY A 40 -4.74 13.11 -1.17
CA GLY A 40 -4.37 13.78 0.07
C GLY A 40 -3.01 14.43 0.01
N ASN A 41 -2.64 15.04 1.12
CA ASN A 41 -1.33 15.67 1.31
C ASN A 41 -0.73 15.17 2.61
N SER A 42 0.58 15.06 2.63
CA SER A 42 1.29 14.61 3.82
C SER A 42 2.67 15.22 3.85
N SER A 43 3.11 15.66 5.03
CA SER A 43 4.50 16.03 5.26
C SER A 43 5.21 14.78 5.76
N SER A 44 5.88 14.09 4.85
CA SER A 44 6.40 12.74 5.12
C SER A 44 7.54 12.39 4.17
N THR A 45 8.21 11.29 4.47
CA THR A 45 9.17 10.70 3.53
C THR A 45 8.40 10.04 2.39
N TYR A 46 9.12 9.73 1.31
CA TYR A 46 8.53 9.07 0.14
C TYR A 46 7.84 7.75 0.52
N HIS A 47 8.54 6.89 1.26
CA HIS A 47 7.98 5.58 1.64
C HIS A 47 6.79 5.72 2.58
N GLN A 48 6.87 6.63 3.56
CA GLN A 48 5.77 6.86 4.49
C GLN A 48 4.53 7.35 3.77
N CYS A 49 4.70 8.24 2.79
CA CYS A 49 3.58 8.78 2.02
C CYS A 49 2.88 7.67 1.21
N ASN A 50 3.65 6.81 0.57
CA ASN A 50 3.08 5.66 -0.15
C ASN A 50 2.33 4.73 0.77
N LEU A 51 2.85 4.48 1.97
CA LEU A 51 2.16 3.66 2.97
C LEU A 51 0.86 4.30 3.44
N GLN A 52 0.84 5.62 3.62
CA GLN A 52 -0.38 6.33 4.00
C GLN A 52 -1.45 6.21 2.90
N ALA A 53 -1.05 6.34 1.65
CA ALA A 53 -1.97 6.13 0.53
C ALA A 53 -2.52 4.71 0.52
N LEU A 54 -1.67 3.72 0.75
CA LEU A 54 -2.08 2.32 0.81
C LEU A 54 -3.05 2.07 1.97
N ILE A 55 -2.77 2.62 3.15
CA ILE A 55 -3.65 2.49 4.32
C ILE A 55 -5.03 3.05 4.01
N GLU A 56 -5.09 4.23 3.40
CA GLU A 56 -6.38 4.83 3.04
C GLU A 56 -7.14 3.98 2.02
N ALA A 57 -6.44 3.46 1.01
CA ALA A 57 -7.06 2.57 0.04
C ALA A 57 -7.62 1.32 0.71
N LEU A 58 -6.82 0.67 1.56
CA LEU A 58 -7.23 -0.53 2.28
C LEU A 58 -8.41 -0.28 3.22
N SER A 59 -8.54 0.94 3.74
CA SER A 59 -9.64 1.28 4.65
C SER A 59 -11.01 1.19 3.98
N ARG A 60 -11.07 1.17 2.65
CA ARG A 60 -12.31 1.05 1.90
C ARG A 60 -12.76 -0.39 1.70
N PHE A 61 -11.95 -1.36 2.07
CA PHE A 61 -12.27 -2.78 1.87
C PHE A 61 -13.15 -3.30 3.01
N ARG A 62 -14.12 -4.16 2.67
CA ARG A 62 -15.07 -4.72 3.64
C ARG A 62 -15.10 -6.25 3.64
N SER A 63 -14.52 -6.89 2.64
CA SER A 63 -14.56 -8.35 2.51
C SER A 63 -13.27 -8.86 1.93
N THR A 64 -13.08 -10.17 2.00
CA THR A 64 -11.89 -10.82 1.42
C THR A 64 -11.88 -10.69 -0.10
N CYS A 65 -10.71 -10.51 -0.67
CA CYS A 65 -10.49 -10.48 -2.11
C CYS A 65 -9.00 -10.67 -2.40
N GLU A 66 -8.68 -10.80 -3.67
CA GLU A 66 -7.29 -10.76 -4.12
C GLU A 66 -6.96 -9.32 -4.51
N ILE A 67 -5.86 -8.79 -3.96
CA ILE A 67 -5.41 -7.45 -4.31
C ILE A 67 -4.04 -7.48 -4.96
N CYS A 68 -3.84 -6.61 -5.95
CA CYS A 68 -2.53 -6.38 -6.53
C CYS A 68 -2.21 -4.90 -6.36
N ILE A 69 -1.08 -4.61 -5.74
CA ILE A 69 -0.65 -3.24 -5.43
C ILE A 69 0.39 -2.80 -6.45
N TYR A 70 0.13 -1.68 -7.09
CA TYR A 70 1.03 -1.08 -8.08
C TYR A 70 1.59 0.22 -7.52
N THR A 71 2.90 0.30 -7.39
CA THR A 71 3.59 1.50 -6.96
C THR A 71 5.02 1.50 -7.48
N ARG A 72 5.58 2.68 -7.71
CA ARG A 72 7.00 2.82 -8.08
C ARG A 72 7.93 2.63 -6.88
N ASP A 73 7.38 2.61 -5.68
CA ASP A 73 8.17 2.45 -4.46
C ASP A 73 8.50 0.98 -4.24
N THR A 74 9.72 0.60 -4.62
CA THR A 74 10.16 -0.80 -4.51
C THR A 74 10.29 -1.28 -3.07
N PHE A 75 10.48 -0.37 -2.12
CA PHE A 75 10.45 -0.72 -0.69
C PHE A 75 9.07 -1.23 -0.29
N VAL A 76 8.02 -0.54 -0.76
CA VAL A 76 6.65 -0.95 -0.45
C VAL A 76 6.32 -2.26 -1.13
N THR A 77 6.64 -2.41 -2.43
CA THR A 77 6.32 -3.65 -3.16
C THR A 77 7.01 -4.86 -2.54
N SER A 78 8.28 -4.75 -2.17
CA SER A 78 9.00 -5.89 -1.60
C SER A 78 8.53 -6.22 -0.19
N ARG A 79 8.24 -5.23 0.64
CA ARG A 79 7.85 -5.46 2.03
C ARG A 79 6.41 -5.94 2.16
N VAL A 80 5.50 -5.45 1.34
CA VAL A 80 4.10 -5.89 1.44
C VAL A 80 3.96 -7.39 1.15
N LEU A 81 4.79 -7.93 0.26
CA LEU A 81 4.81 -9.36 -0.03
C LEU A 81 5.34 -10.20 1.15
N ARG A 82 6.09 -9.57 2.04
CA ARG A 82 6.68 -10.22 3.22
C ARG A 82 6.03 -9.78 4.52
N ILE A 83 4.83 -9.22 4.44
CA ILE A 83 4.23 -8.60 5.62
C ILE A 83 3.96 -9.59 6.74
N SER A 84 3.65 -10.84 6.42
CA SER A 84 3.48 -11.88 7.45
C SER A 84 4.78 -12.16 8.19
N ASP A 85 5.91 -12.13 7.49
CA ASP A 85 7.22 -12.30 8.13
C ASP A 85 7.55 -11.09 9.03
N LEU A 86 7.24 -9.89 8.56
CA LEU A 86 7.43 -8.69 9.38
C LEU A 86 6.59 -8.76 10.66
N ALA A 87 5.36 -9.23 10.56
CA ALA A 87 4.48 -9.39 11.71
C ALA A 87 5.00 -10.47 12.66
N ALA A 88 5.53 -11.57 12.14
CA ALA A 88 6.10 -12.63 12.96
C ALA A 88 7.29 -12.12 13.81
N ASP A 89 8.02 -11.16 13.28
CA ASP A 89 9.14 -10.51 14.00
C ASP A 89 8.68 -9.28 14.80
N ALA A 90 7.38 -9.10 15.00
CA ALA A 90 6.78 -7.97 15.70
C ALA A 90 7.21 -6.61 15.13
N PHE A 91 7.46 -6.57 13.82
CA PHE A 91 7.95 -5.37 13.11
C PHE A 91 9.24 -4.81 13.69
N LYS A 92 10.09 -5.70 14.17
CA LYS A 92 11.41 -5.39 14.71
C LYS A 92 12.50 -5.87 13.74
N ASP A 93 13.63 -5.18 13.76
CA ASP A 93 14.82 -5.63 13.03
C ASP A 93 15.60 -6.68 13.85
N THR A 94 16.71 -7.16 13.31
CA THR A 94 17.55 -8.16 13.98
C THR A 94 18.16 -7.67 15.30
N LYS A 95 18.18 -6.34 15.51
CA LYS A 95 18.71 -5.73 16.72
C LYS A 95 17.61 -5.41 17.74
N GLY A 96 16.36 -5.78 17.44
CA GLY A 96 15.23 -5.54 18.33
C GLY A 96 14.65 -4.15 18.27
N LYS A 97 15.07 -3.33 17.29
CA LYS A 97 14.50 -2.00 17.07
C LYS A 97 13.36 -2.05 16.08
N ASP A 98 12.42 -1.11 16.20
CA ASP A 98 11.34 -1.01 15.23
C ASP A 98 11.90 -0.75 13.83
N ILE A 99 11.34 -1.43 12.84
CA ILE A 99 11.66 -1.13 11.44
C ILE A 99 11.13 0.26 11.10
N LYS A 100 11.67 0.85 10.02
CA LYS A 100 11.16 2.14 9.54
C LYS A 100 9.67 2.03 9.19
N ASN A 101 8.90 3.03 9.59
CA ASN A 101 7.45 3.08 9.34
C ASN A 101 6.71 1.89 9.95
N ALA A 102 7.19 1.39 11.09
CA ALA A 102 6.58 0.23 11.75
C ALA A 102 5.09 0.44 12.03
N ASP A 103 4.69 1.64 12.48
CA ASP A 103 3.28 1.93 12.78
C ASP A 103 2.41 1.81 11.54
N GLU A 104 2.87 2.34 10.41
CA GLU A 104 2.17 2.24 9.14
C GLU A 104 2.06 0.79 8.69
N TRP A 105 3.16 0.04 8.79
CA TRP A 105 3.15 -1.38 8.40
C TRP A 105 2.20 -2.21 9.27
N LYS A 106 2.10 -1.90 10.56
CA LYS A 106 1.15 -2.56 11.46
C LYS A 106 -0.29 -2.32 11.00
N LYS A 107 -0.62 -1.10 10.58
CA LYS A 107 -1.96 -0.77 10.07
C LYS A 107 -2.26 -1.53 8.78
N VAL A 108 -1.31 -1.61 7.86
CA VAL A 108 -1.45 -2.39 6.63
C VAL A 108 -1.71 -3.85 6.97
N TYR A 109 -0.90 -4.43 7.84
CA TYR A 109 -1.04 -5.83 8.25
C TYR A 109 -2.39 -6.09 8.90
N GLU A 110 -2.87 -5.18 9.75
CA GLU A 110 -4.14 -5.34 10.44
C GLU A 110 -5.29 -5.57 9.46
N VAL A 111 -5.37 -4.77 8.40
CA VAL A 111 -6.43 -4.93 7.40
C VAL A 111 -6.25 -6.21 6.61
N ILE A 112 -5.03 -6.48 6.14
CA ILE A 112 -4.75 -7.69 5.35
C ILE A 112 -5.11 -8.94 6.14
N ASN A 113 -4.72 -9.00 7.41
CA ASN A 113 -4.98 -10.14 8.26
C ASN A 113 -6.46 -10.27 8.63
N ARG A 114 -7.11 -9.17 8.98
CA ARG A 114 -8.51 -9.18 9.39
C ARG A 114 -9.43 -9.65 8.26
N LEU A 115 -9.18 -9.17 7.06
CA LEU A 115 -10.01 -9.49 5.90
C LEU A 115 -9.48 -10.69 5.10
N LYS A 116 -8.36 -11.29 5.52
CA LYS A 116 -7.73 -12.41 4.81
C LYS A 116 -7.47 -12.10 3.35
N LEU A 117 -6.92 -10.92 3.09
CA LEU A 117 -6.62 -10.48 1.73
C LEU A 117 -5.44 -11.28 1.16
N LYS A 118 -5.55 -11.68 -0.10
CA LYS A 118 -4.43 -12.27 -0.84
C LYS A 118 -3.73 -11.15 -1.58
N VAL A 119 -2.43 -10.95 -1.31
CA VAL A 119 -1.69 -9.78 -1.77
C VAL A 119 -0.63 -10.17 -2.78
N SER A 120 -0.59 -9.47 -3.90
CA SER A 120 0.53 -9.42 -4.83
C SER A 120 0.91 -7.97 -5.05
N SER A 121 2.07 -7.73 -5.66
CA SER A 121 2.52 -6.37 -5.88
C SER A 121 3.46 -6.29 -7.07
N LEU A 122 3.38 -5.20 -7.81
CA LEU A 122 4.24 -4.93 -8.96
C LEU A 122 4.84 -3.54 -8.82
N ALA A 123 6.15 -3.46 -9.10
CA ALA A 123 6.87 -2.20 -9.12
C ALA A 123 6.77 -1.56 -10.50
N GLY A 124 6.93 -0.25 -10.55
CA GLY A 124 7.06 0.49 -11.80
C GLY A 124 5.81 1.24 -12.17
N VAL A 125 5.63 1.44 -13.47
CA VAL A 125 4.52 2.22 -14.00
C VAL A 125 3.24 1.41 -13.90
N HIS A 126 2.21 2.00 -13.33
CA HIS A 126 0.92 1.36 -13.29
C HIS A 126 0.15 1.62 -14.58
N SER A 127 -0.66 0.66 -14.98
CA SER A 127 -1.34 0.71 -16.26
C SER A 127 -2.55 1.64 -16.27
N TYR A 128 -3.06 2.02 -15.11
CA TYR A 128 -4.30 2.79 -15.04
C TYR A 128 -4.16 4.20 -15.62
N SER A 129 -3.02 4.84 -15.42
CA SER A 129 -2.79 6.20 -15.88
C SER A 129 -2.47 6.29 -17.38
N GLN A 130 -2.41 5.16 -18.04
CA GLN A 130 -2.13 5.08 -19.47
C GLN A 130 -3.42 4.89 -20.24
#